data_6c97f92c0d96afdabebc7a81551eee25
#
_entry.id   6c97f92c0d96afdabebc7a81551eee25
#
_cell.length_a   1.000
_cell.length_b   1.000
_cell.length_c   1.000
_cell.angle_alpha   90.00
_cell.angle_beta   90.00
_cell.angle_gamma   90.00
#
_symmetry.space_group_name_H-M   'P 1'
#
loop_
_entity.id
_entity.type
_entity.pdbx_description
1 polymer ?
#
loop_
_entity_poly.entity_id
_entity_poly.type
_entity_poly.pdbx_seq_one_letter_code
_entity_poly.pdbx_strand_id
1 'polypeptide(L)'
;MKNPKNIKTVVLGVGNILLGDEGIGVHTIKKLQEENLPSSVLVIDGSTAGFRLFPVFETYRNCKFIIIDAIRIPVAISGKTTGNISDNKDKKNTSHKGDLYLIPLGDFYNLADSKYPGGDFISFHQTALIDVLNLFYLTCRTKIDGYLIGVNIYKNDDTDNNLTLSMKLSSKIERKIPKIIGIIKKYITP
;
A
#
# COMPACT_ATOMS: atom_id res chain seq x y z
N MET A 1 22.03 -5.41 -10.49
CA MET A 1 21.39 -4.74 -9.32
C MET A 1 21.79 -3.27 -9.30
N LYS A 2 20.84 -2.35 -9.08
CA LYS A 2 21.18 -0.92 -8.89
C LYS A 2 21.99 -0.74 -7.61
N ASN A 3 23.01 0.12 -7.63
CA ASN A 3 23.80 0.40 -6.43
C ASN A 3 22.91 1.06 -5.36
N PRO A 4 22.79 0.50 -4.14
CA PRO A 4 21.94 1.04 -3.08
C PRO A 4 22.23 2.50 -2.75
N LYS A 5 23.49 2.94 -2.88
CA LYS A 5 23.92 4.33 -2.57
C LYS A 5 23.27 5.39 -3.48
N ASN A 6 22.81 5.00 -4.66
CA ASN A 6 22.20 5.91 -5.64
C ASN A 6 20.67 5.92 -5.57
N ILE A 7 20.06 5.02 -4.79
CA ILE A 7 18.61 4.96 -4.66
C ILE A 7 18.15 5.95 -3.61
N LYS A 8 17.17 6.77 -3.99
CA LYS A 8 16.49 7.74 -3.11
C LYS A 8 15.08 7.31 -2.74
N THR A 9 14.41 6.60 -3.66
CA THR A 9 13.03 6.15 -3.46
C THR A 9 12.87 4.68 -3.82
N VAL A 10 12.21 3.93 -2.96
CA VAL A 10 11.80 2.54 -3.20
C VAL A 10 10.28 2.52 -3.38
N VAL A 11 9.82 2.04 -4.52
CA VAL A 11 8.40 1.79 -4.78
C VAL A 11 8.15 0.29 -4.66
N LEU A 12 7.30 -0.08 -3.71
CA LEU A 12 7.05 -1.46 -3.31
C LEU A 12 5.58 -1.81 -3.51
N GLY A 13 5.28 -2.81 -4.33
CA GLY A 13 3.92 -3.34 -4.46
C GLY A 13 3.74 -4.60 -3.64
N VAL A 14 2.75 -4.61 -2.78
CA VAL A 14 2.38 -5.74 -1.92
C VAL A 14 1.02 -6.27 -2.33
N GLY A 15 0.79 -7.56 -2.14
CA GLY A 15 -0.51 -8.18 -2.39
C GLY A 15 -0.41 -9.59 -2.94
N ASN A 16 -1.53 -10.31 -2.91
CA ASN A 16 -1.63 -11.67 -3.42
C ASN A 16 -2.34 -11.69 -4.78
N ILE A 17 -1.59 -11.93 -5.84
CA ILE A 17 -2.15 -11.98 -7.21
C ILE A 17 -3.13 -13.13 -7.44
N LEU A 18 -3.17 -14.14 -6.57
CA LEU A 18 -4.12 -15.26 -6.66
C LEU A 18 -5.51 -14.90 -6.11
N LEU A 19 -5.61 -13.78 -5.40
CA LEU A 19 -6.82 -13.33 -4.71
C LEU A 19 -7.45 -12.08 -5.38
N GLY A 20 -7.38 -11.97 -6.71
CA GLY A 20 -8.00 -10.90 -7.47
C GLY A 20 -7.53 -9.51 -7.04
N ASP A 21 -8.43 -8.69 -6.53
CA ASP A 21 -8.16 -7.29 -6.17
C ASP A 21 -7.09 -7.11 -5.08
N GLU A 22 -6.82 -8.14 -4.27
CA GLU A 22 -5.70 -8.17 -3.31
C GLU A 22 -4.33 -8.01 -4.00
N GLY A 23 -4.23 -8.35 -5.29
CA GLY A 23 -3.01 -8.23 -6.08
C GLY A 23 -2.73 -6.83 -6.64
N ILE A 24 -3.52 -5.81 -6.30
CA ILE A 24 -3.41 -4.47 -6.93
C ILE A 24 -2.01 -3.87 -6.83
N GLY A 25 -1.32 -4.03 -5.70
CA GLY A 25 0.04 -3.54 -5.54
C GLY A 25 1.00 -4.16 -6.54
N VAL A 26 0.99 -5.49 -6.67
CA VAL A 26 1.84 -6.23 -7.61
C VAL A 26 1.51 -5.89 -9.07
N HIS A 27 0.21 -5.81 -9.42
CA HIS A 27 -0.21 -5.41 -10.76
C HIS A 27 0.24 -3.98 -11.10
N THR A 28 0.18 -3.06 -10.13
CA THR A 28 0.68 -1.69 -10.31
C THR A 28 2.18 -1.67 -10.55
N ILE A 29 2.96 -2.46 -9.79
CA ILE A 29 4.41 -2.56 -9.97
C ILE A 29 4.78 -3.08 -11.36
N LYS A 30 4.10 -4.11 -11.87
CA LYS A 30 4.33 -4.63 -13.22
C LYS A 30 4.13 -3.55 -14.28
N LYS A 31 3.08 -2.73 -14.16
CA LYS A 31 2.83 -1.61 -15.07
C LYS A 31 3.84 -0.48 -14.88
N LEU A 32 4.25 -0.18 -13.65
CA LEU A 32 5.21 0.86 -13.36
C LEU A 32 6.62 0.52 -13.91
N GLN A 33 6.98 -0.77 -14.00
CA GLN A 33 8.25 -1.22 -14.57
C GLN A 33 8.34 -1.00 -16.10
N GLU A 34 7.21 -0.83 -16.78
CA GLU A 34 7.14 -0.47 -18.20
C GLU A 34 7.39 1.03 -18.43
N GLU A 35 7.41 1.84 -17.35
CA GLU A 35 7.56 3.29 -17.41
C GLU A 35 9.03 3.73 -17.34
N ASN A 36 9.33 4.88 -17.96
CA ASN A 36 10.66 5.48 -17.84
C ASN A 36 10.79 6.23 -16.51
N LEU A 37 11.46 5.61 -15.54
CA LEU A 37 11.65 6.13 -14.19
C LEU A 37 13.09 6.62 -13.97
N PRO A 38 13.30 7.63 -13.11
CA PRO A 38 14.62 8.06 -12.71
C PRO A 38 15.50 6.90 -12.19
N SER A 39 16.80 6.96 -12.46
CA SER A 39 17.74 5.93 -11.99
C SER A 39 17.80 5.81 -10.46
N SER A 40 17.42 6.88 -9.75
CA SER A 40 17.32 6.93 -8.28
C SER A 40 16.08 6.24 -7.71
N VAL A 41 15.21 5.71 -8.56
CA VAL A 41 14.00 4.98 -8.15
C VAL A 41 14.21 3.48 -8.33
N LEU A 42 13.96 2.73 -7.28
CA LEU A 42 13.92 1.27 -7.30
C LEU A 42 12.48 0.79 -7.19
N VAL A 43 12.08 -0.09 -8.08
CA VAL A 43 10.74 -0.69 -8.10
C VAL A 43 10.85 -2.16 -7.73
N ILE A 44 10.11 -2.59 -6.70
CA ILE A 44 10.18 -3.94 -6.12
C ILE A 44 8.78 -4.56 -6.10
N ASP A 45 8.68 -5.79 -6.61
CA ASP A 45 7.54 -6.67 -6.35
C ASP A 45 7.75 -7.34 -4.99
N GLY A 46 6.94 -6.93 -4.00
CA GLY A 46 6.95 -7.48 -2.64
C GLY A 46 6.10 -8.74 -2.50
N SER A 47 5.31 -9.10 -3.51
CA SER A 47 4.39 -10.25 -3.45
C SER A 47 3.53 -10.23 -2.18
N THR A 48 3.40 -11.36 -1.50
CA THR A 48 2.68 -11.47 -0.22
C THR A 48 3.48 -10.95 0.99
N ALA A 49 4.62 -10.36 0.74
CA ALA A 49 5.49 -9.63 1.66
C ALA A 49 5.91 -10.37 2.96
N GLY A 50 5.29 -10.06 4.07
CA GLY A 50 5.71 -10.59 5.35
C GLY A 50 7.17 -10.24 5.68
N PHE A 51 7.81 -11.08 6.48
CA PHE A 51 9.19 -10.87 6.96
C PHE A 51 10.25 -10.80 5.85
N ARG A 52 9.95 -11.20 4.61
CA ARG A 52 10.85 -11.02 3.46
C ARG A 52 11.15 -9.56 3.13
N LEU A 53 10.33 -8.62 3.61
CA LEU A 53 10.58 -7.18 3.45
C LEU A 53 11.62 -6.62 4.41
N PHE A 54 11.93 -7.32 5.52
CA PHE A 54 12.89 -6.84 6.49
C PHE A 54 14.25 -6.50 5.86
N PRO A 55 14.90 -7.38 5.08
CA PRO A 55 16.16 -7.05 4.41
C PRO A 55 16.05 -5.89 3.42
N VAL A 56 14.88 -5.68 2.80
CA VAL A 56 14.64 -4.55 1.91
C VAL A 56 14.64 -3.24 2.72
N PHE A 57 13.93 -3.22 3.84
CA PHE A 57 13.93 -2.05 4.73
C PHE A 57 15.32 -1.77 5.31
N GLU A 58 16.07 -2.81 5.69
CA GLU A 58 17.43 -2.67 6.20
C GLU A 58 18.38 -2.07 5.15
N THR A 59 18.34 -2.61 3.92
CA THR A 59 19.21 -2.16 2.82
C THR A 59 18.92 -0.72 2.40
N TYR A 60 17.64 -0.33 2.39
CA TYR A 60 17.18 0.97 1.88
C TYR A 60 16.62 1.89 2.98
N ARG A 61 17.01 1.70 4.24
CA ARG A 61 16.47 2.42 5.41
C ARG A 61 16.53 3.93 5.33
N ASN A 62 17.44 4.48 4.53
CA ASN A 62 17.60 5.93 4.33
C ASN A 62 16.87 6.43 3.06
N CYS A 63 16.11 5.56 2.40
CA CYS A 63 15.31 5.91 1.24
C CYS A 63 13.88 6.20 1.66
N LYS A 64 13.18 6.99 0.85
CA LYS A 64 11.73 7.15 0.95
C LYS A 64 11.03 5.95 0.36
N PHE A 65 10.04 5.41 1.06
CA PHE A 65 9.22 4.30 0.56
C PHE A 65 7.86 4.79 0.08
N ILE A 66 7.42 4.24 -1.05
CA ILE A 66 6.04 4.33 -1.53
C ILE A 66 5.55 2.89 -1.66
N ILE A 67 4.67 2.49 -0.75
CA ILE A 67 4.13 1.13 -0.70
C ILE A 67 2.73 1.16 -1.30
N ILE A 68 2.39 0.19 -2.15
CA ILE A 68 1.06 0.04 -2.73
C ILE A 68 0.48 -1.28 -2.22
N ASP A 69 -0.69 -1.23 -1.61
CA ASP A 69 -1.38 -2.41 -1.09
C ASP A 69 -2.91 -2.26 -1.16
N ALA A 70 -3.60 -3.37 -1.16
CA ALA A 70 -5.03 -3.43 -0.98
C ALA A 70 -5.40 -3.20 0.49
N ILE A 71 -6.40 -2.36 0.74
CA ILE A 71 -6.92 -2.11 2.09
C ILE A 71 -8.42 -2.42 2.14
N ARG A 72 -8.95 -2.69 3.34
CA ARG A 72 -10.37 -2.93 3.56
C ARG A 72 -10.91 -1.90 4.55
N ILE A 73 -11.56 -0.86 4.05
CA ILE A 73 -12.21 0.18 4.86
C ILE A 73 -13.71 0.08 4.65
N PRO A 74 -14.50 -0.34 5.66
CA PRO A 74 -15.95 -0.35 5.59
C PRO A 74 -16.56 1.04 5.41
N VAL A 75 -17.73 1.10 4.78
CA VAL A 75 -18.44 2.35 4.45
C VAL A 75 -18.72 3.23 5.69
N ALA A 76 -18.96 2.60 6.85
CA ALA A 76 -19.42 3.31 8.04
C ALA A 76 -18.34 4.12 8.78
N ILE A 77 -17.05 4.02 8.44
CA ILE A 77 -15.97 4.52 9.30
C ILE A 77 -15.08 5.58 8.63
N SER A 78 -15.43 6.03 7.46
CA SER A 78 -14.60 6.95 6.66
C SER A 78 -14.43 8.36 7.24
N GLY A 79 -15.05 8.67 8.36
CA GLY A 79 -15.08 10.04 8.93
C GLY A 79 -13.77 10.55 9.51
N LYS A 80 -12.71 9.75 9.63
CA LYS A 80 -11.43 10.14 10.28
C LYS A 80 -10.16 9.68 9.56
N THR A 81 -10.25 9.09 8.38
CA THR A 81 -9.05 8.71 7.63
C THR A 81 -8.47 9.95 6.94
N THR A 82 -7.43 10.50 7.51
CA THR A 82 -6.57 11.49 6.85
C THR A 82 -6.02 10.89 5.57
N GLY A 83 -6.32 11.50 4.41
CA GLY A 83 -5.64 11.14 3.18
C GLY A 83 -6.46 10.52 2.06
N ASN A 84 -7.79 10.60 2.07
CA ASN A 84 -8.58 10.18 0.90
C ASN A 84 -8.26 11.08 -0.31
N ILE A 85 -7.69 10.48 -1.37
CA ILE A 85 -7.31 11.17 -2.62
C ILE A 85 -8.38 10.97 -3.70
N SER A 86 -9.59 10.54 -3.32
CA SER A 86 -10.67 10.34 -4.28
C SER A 86 -11.17 11.67 -4.83
N ASP A 87 -11.57 11.68 -6.12
CA ASP A 87 -12.03 12.87 -6.83
C ASP A 87 -13.43 13.35 -6.37
N ASN A 88 -14.08 12.62 -5.48
CA ASN A 88 -15.42 12.93 -4.99
C ASN A 88 -15.36 13.83 -3.74
N LYS A 89 -15.24 15.13 -3.95
CA LYS A 89 -15.32 16.15 -2.90
C LYS A 89 -16.72 16.28 -2.26
N ASP A 90 -17.75 15.69 -2.84
CA ASP A 90 -19.15 15.97 -2.50
C ASP A 90 -19.88 14.87 -1.72
N LYS A 91 -19.23 13.77 -1.34
CA LYS A 91 -19.89 12.70 -0.60
C LYS A 91 -19.35 12.58 0.82
N LYS A 92 -20.22 12.98 1.76
CA LYS A 92 -20.17 12.62 3.18
C LYS A 92 -19.34 11.36 3.43
N ASN A 93 -18.24 11.49 4.12
CA ASN A 93 -17.50 10.49 4.95
C ASN A 93 -17.76 8.98 4.70
N THR A 94 -18.02 8.55 3.47
CA THR A 94 -18.26 7.15 3.12
C THR A 94 -17.11 6.63 2.27
N SER A 95 -16.51 5.52 2.67
CA SER A 95 -15.48 4.83 1.90
C SER A 95 -16.12 3.88 0.89
N HIS A 96 -15.59 3.83 -0.33
CA HIS A 96 -16.09 2.96 -1.38
C HIS A 96 -14.98 2.11 -1.98
N LYS A 97 -15.36 0.95 -2.51
CA LYS A 97 -14.42 0.11 -3.29
C LYS A 97 -13.76 0.93 -4.40
N GLY A 98 -12.44 0.91 -4.46
CA GLY A 98 -11.61 1.65 -5.42
C GLY A 98 -11.24 3.06 -4.98
N ASP A 99 -11.59 3.49 -3.76
CA ASP A 99 -11.06 4.71 -3.18
C ASP A 99 -9.57 4.55 -2.85
N LEU A 100 -8.82 5.63 -3.03
CA LEU A 100 -7.38 5.66 -2.79
C LEU A 100 -7.09 6.48 -1.53
N TYR A 101 -6.22 5.94 -0.70
CA TYR A 101 -5.77 6.55 0.54
C TYR A 101 -4.26 6.71 0.51
N LEU A 102 -3.78 7.89 0.92
CA LEU A 102 -2.36 8.14 1.14
C LEU A 102 -2.12 8.22 2.65
N ILE A 103 -1.46 7.22 3.19
CA ILE A 103 -1.27 7.06 4.64
C ILE A 103 0.23 7.16 4.95
N PRO A 104 0.69 8.12 5.77
CA PRO A 104 2.08 8.17 6.18
C PRO A 104 2.49 6.89 6.90
N LEU A 105 3.66 6.31 6.55
CA LEU A 105 4.15 5.11 7.24
C LEU A 105 4.44 5.38 8.72
N GLY A 106 4.71 6.63 9.07
CA GLY A 106 4.88 7.07 10.45
C GLY A 106 3.69 6.77 11.36
N ASP A 107 2.48 6.76 10.79
CA ASP A 107 1.24 6.53 11.55
C ASP A 107 1.12 5.08 12.04
N PHE A 108 1.79 4.14 11.37
CA PHE A 108 1.78 2.72 11.75
C PHE A 108 2.64 2.40 12.99
N TYR A 109 3.58 3.26 13.37
CA TYR A 109 4.44 3.04 14.54
C TYR A 109 3.80 3.46 15.89
N ASN A 110 2.63 4.09 15.86
CA ASN A 110 1.94 4.59 17.04
C ASN A 110 0.84 3.63 17.52
N LEU A 111 0.81 2.40 17.00
CA LEU A 111 -0.27 1.43 17.25
C LEU A 111 -0.35 0.93 18.69
N ALA A 112 0.72 1.05 19.50
CA ALA A 112 0.67 0.72 20.93
C ALA A 112 -0.28 1.65 21.74
N ASP A 113 -0.47 2.90 21.26
CA ASP A 113 -1.39 3.89 21.86
C ASP A 113 -2.67 4.06 21.02
N SER A 114 -2.81 3.31 19.94
CA SER A 114 -3.78 3.66 18.92
C SER A 114 -5.17 3.17 19.25
N LYS A 115 -5.98 4.09 19.53
CA LYS A 115 -7.35 4.19 19.06
C LYS A 115 -7.42 4.22 17.51
N TYR A 116 -6.74 3.31 16.81
CA TYR A 116 -7.19 2.98 15.46
C TYR A 116 -8.52 2.29 15.65
N PRO A 117 -9.64 2.94 15.33
CA PRO A 117 -10.94 2.34 15.47
C PRO A 117 -11.03 1.25 14.41
N GLY A 118 -10.82 0.01 14.82
CA GLY A 118 -11.06 -1.14 13.99
C GLY A 118 -9.87 -2.06 13.83
N GLY A 119 -9.68 -2.96 14.77
CA GLY A 119 -8.96 -4.20 14.53
C GLY A 119 -9.52 -5.01 13.36
N ASP A 120 -10.65 -4.58 12.78
CA ASP A 120 -11.36 -5.22 11.67
C ASP A 120 -11.00 -4.66 10.29
N PHE A 121 -10.12 -3.64 10.20
CA PHE A 121 -9.82 -2.93 8.92
C PHE A 121 -8.58 -3.41 8.20
N ILE A 122 -7.84 -4.33 8.79
CA ILE A 122 -6.52 -4.71 8.31
C ILE A 122 -6.65 -6.04 7.57
N SER A 123 -6.29 -6.07 6.28
CA SER A 123 -6.15 -7.31 5.54
C SER A 123 -4.99 -8.13 6.13
N PHE A 124 -4.95 -9.43 5.90
CA PHE A 124 -3.84 -10.31 6.32
C PHE A 124 -2.47 -9.79 5.89
N HIS A 125 -2.40 -9.15 4.72
CA HIS A 125 -1.15 -8.57 4.19
C HIS A 125 -0.74 -7.30 4.91
N GLN A 126 -1.69 -6.46 5.32
CA GLN A 126 -1.41 -5.25 6.07
C GLN A 126 -0.90 -5.56 7.48
N THR A 127 -1.47 -6.55 8.16
CA THR A 127 -0.95 -7.03 9.44
C THR A 127 0.52 -7.40 9.27
N ALA A 128 0.84 -8.20 8.24
CA ALA A 128 2.22 -8.60 7.97
C ALA A 128 3.15 -7.41 7.67
N LEU A 129 2.69 -6.39 6.93
CA LEU A 129 3.47 -5.17 6.66
C LEU A 129 3.71 -4.37 7.93
N ILE A 130 2.67 -4.15 8.73
CA ILE A 130 2.75 -3.41 10.00
C ILE A 130 3.67 -4.14 10.98
N ASP A 131 3.56 -5.46 11.09
CA ASP A 131 4.41 -6.26 11.95
C ASP A 131 5.88 -6.16 11.56
N VAL A 132 6.18 -6.18 10.26
CA VAL A 132 7.55 -6.01 9.77
C VAL A 132 8.07 -4.60 10.01
N LEU A 133 7.26 -3.56 9.82
CA LEU A 133 7.64 -2.18 10.12
C LEU A 133 7.94 -2.00 11.61
N ASN A 134 7.09 -2.56 12.49
CA ASN A 134 7.29 -2.51 13.93
C ASN A 134 8.53 -3.32 14.36
N LEU A 135 8.71 -4.53 13.82
CA LEU A 135 9.91 -5.33 14.09
C LEU A 135 11.17 -4.59 13.64
N PHE A 136 11.13 -3.98 12.45
CA PHE A 136 12.26 -3.18 11.95
C PHE A 136 12.58 -2.03 12.91
N TYR A 137 11.55 -1.29 13.38
CA TYR A 137 11.74 -0.23 14.36
C TYR A 137 12.31 -0.73 15.68
N LEU A 138 11.79 -1.83 16.20
CA LEU A 138 12.29 -2.42 17.46
C LEU A 138 13.73 -2.89 17.35
N THR A 139 14.14 -3.42 16.20
CA THR A 139 15.47 -3.97 15.95
C THR A 139 16.50 -2.89 15.60
N CYS A 140 16.14 -2.04 14.64
CA CYS A 140 17.06 -1.06 14.06
C CYS A 140 16.95 0.34 14.70
N ARG A 141 15.95 0.58 15.56
CA ARG A 141 15.64 1.88 16.20
C ARG A 141 15.45 3.01 15.16
N THR A 142 15.04 2.67 13.96
CA THR A 142 14.85 3.59 12.84
C THR A 142 13.46 3.35 12.24
N LYS A 143 12.71 4.41 11.99
CA LYS A 143 11.42 4.36 11.29
C LYS A 143 11.68 4.45 9.79
N ILE A 144 10.92 3.68 9.02
CA ILE A 144 10.89 3.79 7.57
C ILE A 144 10.05 5.01 7.21
N ASP A 145 10.62 5.93 6.41
CA ASP A 145 9.93 7.12 5.91
C ASP A 145 9.17 6.81 4.62
N GLY A 146 8.01 7.42 4.46
CA GLY A 146 7.25 7.31 3.23
C GLY A 146 5.74 7.19 3.43
N TYR A 147 5.09 6.61 2.43
CA TYR A 147 3.63 6.52 2.36
C TYR A 147 3.16 5.13 1.92
N LEU A 148 2.00 4.72 2.45
CA LEU A 148 1.18 3.66 1.89
C LEU A 148 0.13 4.28 0.97
N ILE A 149 0.07 3.85 -0.28
CA ILE A 149 -1.06 4.06 -1.19
C ILE A 149 -2.00 2.87 -1.02
N GLY A 150 -3.00 3.03 -0.16
CA GLY A 150 -4.01 2.02 0.09
C GLY A 150 -5.12 2.08 -0.95
N VAL A 151 -5.45 0.97 -1.56
CA VAL A 151 -6.58 0.84 -2.50
C VAL A 151 -7.70 0.10 -1.80
N ASN A 152 -8.82 0.77 -1.52
CA ASN A 152 -9.93 0.11 -0.84
C ASN A 152 -10.60 -0.94 -1.73
N ILE A 153 -10.53 -2.20 -1.31
CA ILE A 153 -11.16 -3.32 -2.01
C ILE A 153 -12.42 -3.84 -1.31
N TYR A 154 -12.83 -3.19 -0.20
CA TYR A 154 -14.01 -3.61 0.57
C TYR A 154 -15.29 -3.61 -0.27
N LYS A 155 -16.07 -4.68 -0.14
CA LYS A 155 -17.42 -4.82 -0.70
C LYS A 155 -18.42 -4.89 0.45
N ASN A 156 -19.57 -4.21 0.30
CA ASN A 156 -20.64 -4.25 1.31
C ASN A 156 -21.32 -5.63 1.44
N ASP A 157 -21.16 -6.49 0.44
CA ASP A 157 -21.82 -7.80 0.35
C ASP A 157 -20.86 -8.96 0.59
N ASP A 158 -19.76 -8.73 1.33
CA ASP A 158 -18.80 -9.79 1.69
C ASP A 158 -19.41 -10.83 2.68
N THR A 159 -20.68 -11.20 2.49
CA THR A 159 -21.29 -12.38 3.11
C THR A 159 -20.78 -13.68 2.46
N ASP A 160 -20.19 -13.60 1.29
CA ASP A 160 -19.53 -14.72 0.63
C ASP A 160 -18.06 -14.81 1.08
N ASN A 161 -17.84 -15.61 2.14
CA ASN A 161 -16.51 -16.10 2.55
C ASN A 161 -15.86 -17.02 1.49
N ASN A 162 -16.38 -17.09 0.28
CA ASN A 162 -15.79 -17.81 -0.82
C ASN A 162 -14.62 -17.01 -1.40
N LEU A 163 -13.41 -17.31 -0.91
CA LEU A 163 -12.15 -16.92 -1.54
C LEU A 163 -12.11 -17.46 -2.96
N THR A 164 -12.65 -16.71 -3.90
CA THR A 164 -12.59 -17.08 -5.32
C THR A 164 -11.19 -16.78 -5.83
N LEU A 165 -10.43 -17.82 -6.12
CA LEU A 165 -9.12 -17.68 -6.74
C LEU A 165 -9.28 -17.00 -8.10
N SER A 166 -8.64 -15.87 -8.28
CA SER A 166 -8.63 -15.12 -9.53
C SER A 166 -7.33 -14.33 -9.64
N MET A 167 -6.63 -14.51 -10.74
CA MET A 167 -5.43 -13.72 -11.02
C MET A 167 -5.76 -12.35 -11.68
N LYS A 168 -7.03 -12.07 -11.95
CA LYS A 168 -7.47 -10.84 -12.60
C LYS A 168 -8.06 -9.88 -11.58
N LEU A 169 -7.67 -8.62 -11.69
CA LEU A 169 -8.34 -7.54 -10.98
C LEU A 169 -9.76 -7.34 -11.50
N SER A 170 -10.66 -6.90 -10.63
CA SER A 170 -11.96 -6.39 -11.11
C SER A 170 -11.72 -5.11 -11.93
N SER A 171 -12.55 -4.89 -12.95
CA SER A 171 -12.42 -3.73 -13.85
C SER A 171 -12.44 -2.38 -13.10
N LYS A 172 -13.10 -2.32 -11.95
CA LYS A 172 -13.14 -1.11 -11.11
C LYS A 172 -11.78 -0.81 -10.47
N ILE A 173 -11.08 -1.84 -10.01
CA ILE A 173 -9.76 -1.71 -9.38
C ILE A 173 -8.69 -1.54 -10.44
N GLU A 174 -8.73 -2.30 -11.54
CA GLU A 174 -7.77 -2.19 -12.62
C GLU A 174 -7.68 -0.76 -13.19
N ARG A 175 -8.83 -0.10 -13.36
CA ARG A 175 -8.89 1.31 -13.81
C ARG A 175 -8.24 2.31 -12.84
N LYS A 176 -7.87 1.91 -11.63
CA LYS A 176 -7.17 2.79 -10.69
C LYS A 176 -5.65 2.80 -10.90
N ILE A 177 -5.08 1.81 -11.60
CA ILE A 177 -3.64 1.71 -11.83
C ILE A 177 -3.03 2.99 -12.44
N PRO A 178 -3.58 3.58 -13.53
CA PRO A 178 -3.02 4.81 -14.09
C PRO A 178 -2.99 5.98 -13.09
N LYS A 179 -4.02 6.10 -12.24
CA LYS A 179 -4.08 7.14 -11.21
C LYS A 179 -3.03 6.90 -10.12
N ILE A 180 -2.85 5.65 -9.70
CA ILE A 180 -1.82 5.27 -8.71
C ILE A 180 -0.43 5.60 -9.27
N ILE A 181 -0.15 5.23 -10.52
CA ILE A 181 1.11 5.56 -11.19
C ILE A 181 1.32 7.09 -11.26
N GLY A 182 0.26 7.85 -11.57
CA GLY A 182 0.32 9.32 -11.56
C GLY A 182 0.66 9.90 -10.19
N ILE A 183 0.13 9.32 -9.11
CA ILE A 183 0.47 9.69 -7.73
C ILE A 183 1.94 9.37 -7.47
N ILE A 184 2.39 8.14 -7.76
CA ILE A 184 3.79 7.73 -7.57
C ILE A 184 4.73 8.71 -8.28
N LYS A 185 4.46 9.04 -9.55
CA LYS A 185 5.28 9.96 -10.34
C LYS A 185 5.43 11.34 -9.67
N LYS A 186 4.39 11.87 -9.02
CA LYS A 186 4.46 13.14 -8.26
C LYS A 186 5.41 13.07 -7.05
N TYR A 187 5.54 11.91 -6.44
CA TYR A 187 6.37 11.73 -5.24
C TYR A 187 7.82 11.32 -5.53
N ILE A 188 8.11 10.84 -6.75
CA ILE A 188 9.47 10.46 -7.18
C ILE A 188 10.16 11.53 -8.02
N THR A 189 9.42 12.55 -8.46
CA THR A 189 10.01 13.73 -9.14
C THR A 189 10.71 14.60 -8.09
N PRO A 190 11.94 15.05 -8.34
CA PRO A 190 12.68 15.89 -7.41
C PRO A 190 12.02 17.24 -7.19
#